data_88e3e987cc45cec7de4518c279af910d
#
_entry.id   88e3e987cc45cec7de4518c279af910d
#
_cell.length_a   1.000
_cell.length_b   1.000
_cell.length_c   1.000
_cell.angle_alpha   90.00
_cell.angle_beta   90.00
_cell.angle_gamma   90.00
#
_symmetry.space_group_name_H-M   'P 1'
#
loop_
_entity.id
_entity.type
_entity.pdbx_description
1 polymer ?
#
loop_
_entity_poly.entity_id
_entity_poly.type
_entity_poly.pdbx_seq_one_letter_code
_entity_poly.pdbx_strand_id
1 'polypeptide(L)'
;MSVNNFREGDSACEASQAISSASLIPSVALPSGTVWTVIQNNNNNAYYFGLADGSWNNNNKNNNYNVVPVESGELEDLVFDAEEDCWSNKHSSWDAAKYHYHYGLRVWTFAEMIKNGRYEPWKSICFVILYPRPREVFAAHYQDRIAHHIVAPYIVAVATAAHVANGDMSFGNRKGMSAYHACLRVQQMMRKHPNGYIASWDIKGFFMSLDKQKVWEIFCYFEEKYRPSGFPEWQRTLFMGMIYTMVMHNPTVNCERHSPIEMWDLFIAPEKTIFGKENTGMPIGNYYSQLLANLFLAYVCERLTGRDTTEFVDDFADAEDSIEEIHKTEAILKEALTELNLRLHPTKKYIQPVRHGISWCGHKIYANRMYIDNRPVHNYFYRLDHKFSDVNLENAVSFQQTFNSYTGAMCHLSEWNTQQAMMKAAIEAGYDKYLYFEARPNHIVCELKKEYRATERSAKDIEDIDKLLFNIKYQTKMIIMPVKADAKHFERKPGKFIYRYGYQPIQGSEAYVQACVEECQFRLKEEVIKKKVEDYCTQHGLENEWNPADYGFDE
;
A
#
# COMPACT_ATOMS: atom_id res chain seq x y z
N MET A 1 -17.37 1.31 -17.63
CA MET A 1 -18.00 2.36 -18.47
C MET A 1 -17.07 3.55 -18.44
N SER A 2 -16.74 4.15 -19.56
CA SER A 2 -15.88 5.32 -19.55
C SER A 2 -16.67 6.52 -19.02
N VAL A 3 -16.04 7.39 -18.27
CA VAL A 3 -16.65 8.62 -17.69
C VAL A 3 -17.27 9.53 -18.75
N ASN A 4 -16.93 9.36 -20.00
CA ASN A 4 -17.54 10.06 -21.12
C ASN A 4 -19.04 9.77 -21.34
N ASN A 5 -19.63 8.81 -20.61
CA ASN A 5 -21.03 8.44 -20.73
C ASN A 5 -21.96 9.05 -19.67
N PHE A 6 -21.42 9.78 -18.71
CA PHE A 6 -22.26 10.53 -17.79
C PHE A 6 -22.73 11.83 -18.48
N ARG A 7 -23.82 11.71 -19.25
CA ARG A 7 -24.58 12.84 -19.76
C ARG A 7 -25.66 13.24 -18.76
N GLU A 8 -26.06 14.51 -18.79
CA GLU A 8 -27.25 14.95 -18.05
C GLU A 8 -28.41 13.98 -18.33
N GLY A 9 -28.88 13.30 -17.29
CA GLY A 9 -29.99 12.35 -17.39
C GLY A 9 -29.64 10.87 -17.24
N ASP A 10 -28.38 10.48 -17.36
CA ASP A 10 -27.97 9.11 -17.02
C ASP A 10 -27.77 9.02 -15.51
N SER A 11 -28.86 8.72 -14.82
CA SER A 11 -28.82 8.54 -13.38
C SER A 11 -27.93 7.35 -13.03
N ALA A 12 -26.96 7.55 -12.19
CA ALA A 12 -26.31 6.50 -11.40
C ALA A 12 -27.33 5.92 -10.39
N CYS A 13 -28.52 5.58 -10.89
CA CYS A 13 -29.73 5.33 -10.13
C CYS A 13 -29.66 4.06 -9.29
N GLU A 14 -28.78 3.13 -9.63
CA GLU A 14 -28.68 1.86 -8.89
C GLU A 14 -27.83 1.99 -7.62
N ALA A 15 -26.85 2.89 -7.60
CA ALA A 15 -26.04 3.13 -6.40
C ALA A 15 -26.79 3.93 -5.31
N SER A 16 -27.63 4.88 -5.71
CA SER A 16 -28.41 5.69 -4.76
C SER A 16 -29.52 4.89 -4.06
N GLN A 17 -30.06 3.86 -4.70
CA GLN A 17 -31.09 3.00 -4.09
C GLN A 17 -30.49 2.01 -3.07
N ALA A 18 -29.22 1.64 -3.22
CA ALA A 18 -28.55 0.72 -2.29
C ALA A 18 -28.23 1.39 -0.93
N ILE A 19 -27.99 2.70 -0.91
CA ILE A 19 -27.66 3.44 0.32
C ILE A 19 -28.87 3.57 1.26
N SER A 20 -30.09 3.54 0.72
CA SER A 20 -31.31 3.81 1.49
C SER A 20 -31.94 2.59 2.16
N SER A 21 -31.52 1.37 1.89
CA SER A 21 -32.32 0.20 2.20
C SER A 21 -31.80 -0.80 3.22
N ALA A 22 -30.60 -0.66 3.76
CA ALA A 22 -30.10 -1.71 4.66
C ALA A 22 -28.99 -1.28 5.60
N SER A 23 -29.25 -0.50 6.63
CA SER A 23 -28.22 -0.38 7.65
C SER A 23 -28.74 -0.62 9.05
N LEU A 24 -28.23 -1.65 9.67
CA LEU A 24 -28.15 -1.79 11.11
C LEU A 24 -27.11 -0.82 11.73
N ILE A 25 -26.28 -0.21 10.91
CA ILE A 25 -25.45 0.95 11.26
C ILE A 25 -26.41 2.13 11.39
N PRO A 26 -26.35 2.92 12.47
CA PRO A 26 -27.12 4.16 12.56
C PRO A 26 -26.95 4.89 11.24
N SER A 27 -28.05 5.20 10.56
CA SER A 27 -27.99 5.92 9.31
C SER A 27 -27.26 7.23 9.57
N VAL A 28 -25.98 7.27 9.25
CA VAL A 28 -25.27 8.52 9.12
C VAL A 28 -25.97 9.21 7.98
N ALA A 29 -26.82 10.18 8.32
CA ALA A 29 -27.40 11.05 7.34
C ALA A 29 -26.24 11.80 6.70
N LEU A 30 -25.78 11.34 5.55
CA LEU A 30 -24.88 12.12 4.73
C LEU A 30 -25.52 13.49 4.57
N PRO A 31 -24.77 14.61 4.71
CA PRO A 31 -25.34 15.94 4.67
C PRO A 31 -26.19 16.10 3.41
N SER A 32 -27.50 16.10 3.58
CA SER A 32 -28.43 16.15 2.47
C SER A 32 -28.20 17.45 1.70
N GLY A 33 -27.90 17.36 0.42
CA GLY A 33 -27.78 18.49 -0.49
C GLY A 33 -26.41 19.15 -0.57
N THR A 34 -25.37 18.64 0.09
CA THR A 34 -24.02 19.20 -0.08
C THR A 34 -23.37 18.56 -1.30
N VAL A 35 -23.20 19.36 -2.30
CA VAL A 35 -22.57 19.00 -3.56
C VAL A 35 -21.23 19.72 -3.63
N TRP A 36 -20.18 18.99 -3.93
CA TRP A 36 -18.82 19.52 -3.97
C TRP A 36 -18.34 19.57 -5.41
N THR A 37 -17.96 20.75 -5.84
CA THR A 37 -17.24 20.89 -7.10
C THR A 37 -15.78 20.62 -6.86
N VAL A 38 -15.26 19.65 -7.55
CA VAL A 38 -13.84 19.40 -7.55
C VAL A 38 -13.18 20.20 -8.66
N ILE A 39 -13.91 20.52 -9.77
CA ILE A 39 -13.20 20.92 -10.97
C ILE A 39 -14.07 21.67 -11.96
N GLN A 40 -13.45 22.70 -12.52
CA GLN A 40 -14.00 23.45 -13.62
C GLN A 40 -13.85 22.66 -14.93
N ASN A 41 -14.97 22.19 -15.49
CA ASN A 41 -14.97 21.53 -16.78
C ASN A 41 -14.79 22.52 -17.95
N ASN A 42 -15.47 23.66 -17.85
CA ASN A 42 -15.39 24.78 -18.82
C ASN A 42 -15.85 26.05 -18.14
N ASN A 43 -15.99 27.17 -18.91
CA ASN A 43 -16.43 28.45 -18.36
C ASN A 43 -17.81 28.41 -17.68
N ASN A 44 -18.66 27.43 -18.00
CA ASN A 44 -20.04 27.38 -17.52
C ASN A 44 -20.34 26.18 -16.63
N ASN A 45 -19.59 25.07 -16.76
CA ASN A 45 -19.86 23.82 -16.07
C ASN A 45 -18.70 23.37 -15.18
N ALA A 46 -19.02 22.65 -14.13
CA ALA A 46 -18.05 22.04 -13.24
C ALA A 46 -18.49 20.63 -12.84
N TYR A 47 -17.53 19.76 -12.65
CA TYR A 47 -17.79 18.43 -12.05
C TYR A 47 -17.96 18.58 -10.55
N TYR A 48 -18.84 17.77 -9.99
CA TYR A 48 -19.04 17.69 -8.55
C TYR A 48 -19.30 16.25 -8.11
N PHE A 49 -18.99 15.97 -6.87
CA PHE A 49 -19.24 14.71 -6.24
C PHE A 49 -20.40 14.83 -5.25
N GLY A 50 -21.45 14.06 -5.46
CA GLY A 50 -22.60 14.01 -4.56
C GLY A 50 -22.30 13.15 -3.34
N LEU A 51 -22.22 13.76 -2.17
CA LEU A 51 -21.97 13.01 -0.92
C LEU A 51 -23.15 12.10 -0.54
N ALA A 52 -24.35 12.45 -0.98
CA ALA A 52 -25.56 11.68 -0.66
C ALA A 52 -25.67 10.37 -1.45
N ASP A 53 -25.20 10.36 -2.70
CA ASP A 53 -25.36 9.24 -3.64
C ASP A 53 -24.04 8.68 -4.16
N GLY A 54 -22.90 9.29 -3.78
CA GLY A 54 -21.59 8.86 -4.21
C GLY A 54 -21.34 9.02 -5.71
N SER A 55 -22.05 9.94 -6.37
CA SER A 55 -21.98 10.12 -7.82
C SER A 55 -21.08 11.29 -8.23
N TRP A 56 -20.42 11.14 -9.39
CA TRP A 56 -19.79 12.25 -10.09
C TRP A 56 -20.75 12.82 -11.13
N ASN A 57 -20.97 14.11 -11.07
CA ASN A 57 -21.86 14.79 -11.98
C ASN A 57 -21.21 16.05 -12.56
N ASN A 58 -21.71 16.50 -13.71
CA ASN A 58 -21.27 17.74 -14.36
C ASN A 58 -22.50 18.65 -14.53
N ASN A 59 -22.45 19.84 -13.96
CA ASN A 59 -23.59 20.75 -14.00
C ASN A 59 -23.17 22.19 -14.18
N ASN A 60 -24.13 23.06 -14.48
CA ASN A 60 -23.92 24.49 -14.67
C ASN A 60 -23.50 25.15 -13.34
N LYS A 61 -22.45 25.97 -13.38
CA LYS A 61 -21.91 26.70 -12.22
C LYS A 61 -22.90 27.65 -11.56
N ASN A 62 -23.93 28.05 -12.28
CA ASN A 62 -24.94 28.98 -11.77
C ASN A 62 -25.98 28.31 -10.85
N ASN A 63 -25.94 26.98 -10.68
CA ASN A 63 -26.78 26.32 -9.69
C ASN A 63 -26.22 26.61 -8.29
N ASN A 64 -27.11 26.82 -7.32
CA ASN A 64 -26.75 27.14 -5.93
C ASN A 64 -26.19 25.90 -5.20
N TYR A 65 -25.04 25.41 -5.64
CA TYR A 65 -24.27 24.40 -4.92
C TYR A 65 -23.11 25.04 -4.16
N ASN A 66 -22.73 24.45 -3.05
CA ASN A 66 -21.51 24.84 -2.36
C ASN A 66 -20.31 24.37 -3.19
N VAL A 67 -19.77 25.25 -4.00
CA VAL A 67 -18.62 24.96 -4.87
C VAL A 67 -17.35 25.34 -4.14
N VAL A 68 -16.44 24.40 -3.99
CA VAL A 68 -15.10 24.66 -3.49
C VAL A 68 -14.14 24.69 -4.69
N PRO A 69 -13.62 25.85 -5.08
CA PRO A 69 -12.69 25.94 -6.19
C PRO A 69 -11.34 25.32 -5.79
N VAL A 70 -10.72 24.59 -6.73
CA VAL A 70 -9.34 24.12 -6.63
C VAL A 70 -8.46 25.13 -7.36
N GLU A 71 -7.50 25.71 -6.66
CA GLU A 71 -6.52 26.58 -7.29
C GLU A 71 -5.57 25.76 -8.18
N SER A 72 -5.19 26.33 -9.34
CA SER A 72 -4.21 25.67 -10.21
C SER A 72 -2.86 25.59 -9.51
N GLY A 73 -2.25 24.41 -9.52
CA GLY A 73 -0.97 24.12 -8.88
C GLY A 73 -1.07 23.32 -7.58
N GLU A 74 -2.15 23.45 -6.82
CA GLU A 74 -2.32 22.70 -5.58
C GLU A 74 -2.58 21.21 -5.81
N LEU A 75 -3.34 20.86 -6.85
CA LEU A 75 -3.61 19.47 -7.20
C LEU A 75 -2.38 18.78 -7.80
N GLU A 76 -1.67 19.48 -8.68
CA GLU A 76 -0.43 18.98 -9.26
C GLU A 76 0.62 18.73 -8.17
N ASP A 77 0.70 19.61 -7.17
CA ASP A 77 1.56 19.45 -6.01
C ASP A 77 1.22 18.19 -5.21
N LEU A 78 -0.08 17.98 -4.98
CA LEU A 78 -0.57 16.80 -4.28
C LEU A 78 -0.22 15.50 -5.02
N VAL A 79 -0.42 15.46 -6.34
CA VAL A 79 -0.08 14.29 -7.17
C VAL A 79 1.43 14.06 -7.19
N PHE A 80 2.20 15.14 -7.23
CA PHE A 80 3.66 15.09 -7.22
C PHE A 80 4.21 14.51 -5.92
N ASP A 81 3.71 14.99 -4.78
CA ASP A 81 4.14 14.52 -3.45
C ASP A 81 3.75 13.04 -3.23
N ALA A 82 2.55 12.64 -3.69
CA ALA A 82 2.10 11.25 -3.64
C ALA A 82 2.95 10.32 -4.53
N GLU A 83 3.39 10.82 -5.68
CA GLU A 83 4.26 10.06 -6.56
C GLU A 83 5.66 9.89 -5.95
N GLU A 84 6.24 10.93 -5.36
CA GLU A 84 7.53 10.81 -4.65
C GLU A 84 7.48 9.78 -3.52
N ASP A 85 6.39 9.76 -2.74
CA ASP A 85 6.19 8.76 -1.69
C ASP A 85 6.04 7.34 -2.27
N CYS A 86 5.28 7.19 -3.34
CA CYS A 86 5.15 5.92 -4.05
C CYS A 86 6.50 5.45 -4.62
N TRP A 87 7.24 6.33 -5.27
CA TRP A 87 8.54 6.04 -5.88
C TRP A 87 9.56 5.58 -4.84
N SER A 88 9.63 6.23 -3.70
CA SER A 88 10.60 5.89 -2.64
C SER A 88 10.56 4.41 -2.26
N ASN A 89 9.41 3.75 -2.43
CA ASN A 89 9.16 2.35 -2.07
C ASN A 89 9.06 1.39 -3.27
N LYS A 90 8.99 1.90 -4.51
CA LYS A 90 8.69 1.08 -5.72
C LYS A 90 9.62 1.35 -6.90
N HIS A 91 10.67 2.11 -6.73
CA HIS A 91 11.60 2.54 -7.80
C HIS A 91 12.23 1.37 -8.58
N SER A 92 12.33 0.19 -8.01
CA SER A 92 12.91 -1.00 -8.66
C SER A 92 11.93 -1.74 -9.58
N SER A 93 10.66 -1.34 -9.67
CA SER A 93 9.70 -2.00 -10.56
C SER A 93 9.74 -1.40 -11.97
N TRP A 94 9.57 -2.25 -12.99
CA TRP A 94 9.54 -1.82 -14.39
C TRP A 94 8.46 -0.76 -14.66
N ASP A 95 7.27 -0.93 -14.10
CA ASP A 95 6.17 0.02 -14.27
C ASP A 95 6.49 1.39 -13.68
N ALA A 96 7.16 1.42 -12.51
CA ALA A 96 7.62 2.66 -11.91
C ALA A 96 8.69 3.31 -12.79
N ALA A 97 9.67 2.53 -13.27
CA ALA A 97 10.72 3.00 -14.15
C ALA A 97 10.13 3.61 -15.44
N LYS A 98 9.19 2.90 -16.08
CA LYS A 98 8.48 3.37 -17.27
C LYS A 98 7.65 4.63 -16.99
N TYR A 99 7.06 4.77 -15.80
CA TYR A 99 6.34 5.99 -15.42
C TYR A 99 7.29 7.17 -15.27
N HIS A 100 8.40 6.96 -14.57
CA HIS A 100 9.41 7.99 -14.33
C HIS A 100 10.11 8.48 -15.60
N TYR A 101 10.14 7.67 -16.62
CA TYR A 101 10.69 8.06 -17.92
C TYR A 101 9.98 9.27 -18.54
N HIS A 102 8.67 9.43 -18.27
CA HIS A 102 7.86 10.60 -18.66
C HIS A 102 7.28 11.35 -17.45
N TYR A 103 8.03 11.39 -16.37
CA TYR A 103 7.57 11.80 -15.05
C TYR A 103 6.69 13.06 -15.05
N GLY A 104 7.24 14.19 -15.46
CA GLY A 104 6.51 15.46 -15.39
C GLY A 104 5.21 15.45 -16.20
N LEU A 105 5.26 14.96 -17.47
CA LEU A 105 4.06 14.84 -18.29
C LEU A 105 3.02 13.93 -17.68
N ARG A 106 3.44 12.80 -17.11
CA ARG A 106 2.52 11.83 -16.52
C ARG A 106 1.89 12.32 -15.24
N VAL A 107 2.66 12.99 -14.38
CA VAL A 107 2.13 13.63 -13.17
C VAL A 107 1.11 14.70 -13.56
N TRP A 108 1.46 15.59 -14.49
CA TRP A 108 0.54 16.60 -14.97
C TRP A 108 -0.71 16.02 -15.64
N THR A 109 -0.55 15.07 -16.55
CA THR A 109 -1.69 14.40 -17.22
C THR A 109 -2.59 13.72 -16.20
N PHE A 110 -2.01 13.10 -15.18
CA PHE A 110 -2.77 12.43 -14.13
C PHE A 110 -3.52 13.45 -13.25
N ALA A 111 -2.88 14.57 -12.88
CA ALA A 111 -3.55 15.66 -12.20
C ALA A 111 -4.73 16.20 -13.02
N GLU A 112 -4.55 16.40 -14.34
CA GLU A 112 -5.64 16.82 -15.24
C GLU A 112 -6.77 15.77 -15.36
N MET A 113 -6.44 14.48 -15.34
CA MET A 113 -7.45 13.41 -15.29
C MET A 113 -8.28 13.47 -14.01
N ILE A 114 -7.62 13.57 -12.87
CA ILE A 114 -8.27 13.71 -11.56
C ILE A 114 -9.10 15.00 -11.56
N LYS A 115 -8.51 16.10 -12.00
CA LYS A 115 -9.15 17.41 -12.12
C LYS A 115 -10.42 17.39 -12.98
N ASN A 116 -10.50 16.57 -13.97
CA ASN A 116 -11.65 16.44 -14.86
C ASN A 116 -12.62 15.31 -14.43
N GLY A 117 -12.49 14.77 -13.21
CA GLY A 117 -13.32 13.68 -12.72
C GLY A 117 -13.21 12.39 -13.54
N ARG A 118 -12.08 12.19 -14.24
CA ARG A 118 -11.86 11.05 -15.16
C ARG A 118 -10.99 9.96 -14.55
N TYR A 119 -10.72 10.02 -13.26
CA TYR A 119 -9.98 8.95 -12.62
C TYR A 119 -10.85 7.69 -12.53
N GLU A 120 -10.39 6.65 -13.18
CA GLU A 120 -10.88 5.26 -13.04
C GLU A 120 -9.66 4.36 -12.83
N PRO A 121 -9.74 3.34 -11.97
CA PRO A 121 -8.65 2.40 -11.79
C PRO A 121 -8.30 1.68 -13.09
N TRP A 122 -7.00 1.60 -13.38
CA TRP A 122 -6.47 0.92 -14.55
C TRP A 122 -6.52 -0.59 -14.42
N LYS A 123 -6.18 -1.25 -15.51
CA LYS A 123 -6.02 -2.69 -15.56
C LYS A 123 -4.98 -3.16 -14.54
N SER A 124 -5.40 -4.01 -13.62
CA SER A 124 -4.51 -4.65 -12.64
C SER A 124 -3.86 -5.91 -13.20
N ILE A 125 -2.73 -6.29 -12.66
CA ILE A 125 -2.13 -7.61 -12.83
C ILE A 125 -2.57 -8.47 -11.64
N CYS A 126 -3.08 -9.69 -11.89
CA CYS A 126 -3.38 -10.64 -10.83
C CYS A 126 -2.56 -11.93 -10.95
N PHE A 127 -2.14 -12.45 -9.81
CA PHE A 127 -1.35 -13.67 -9.75
C PHE A 127 -1.56 -14.40 -8.43
N VAL A 128 -1.17 -15.67 -8.39
CA VAL A 128 -1.21 -16.51 -7.20
C VAL A 128 0.18 -16.62 -6.60
N ILE A 129 0.31 -16.30 -5.32
CA ILE A 129 1.49 -16.63 -4.52
C ILE A 129 1.19 -17.88 -3.70
N LEU A 130 2.16 -18.81 -3.62
CA LEU A 130 1.98 -20.07 -2.88
C LEU A 130 2.54 -20.00 -1.46
N TYR A 131 3.52 -19.14 -1.24
CA TYR A 131 4.23 -19.06 0.04
C TYR A 131 4.02 -17.70 0.71
N PRO A 132 3.86 -17.62 2.03
CA PRO A 132 3.79 -18.69 3.05
C PRO A 132 2.46 -19.46 3.06
N ARG A 133 1.43 -18.94 2.42
CA ARG A 133 0.12 -19.57 2.17
C ARG A 133 -0.39 -19.15 0.80
N PRO A 134 -1.10 -20.01 0.08
CA PRO A 134 -1.70 -19.63 -1.19
C PRO A 134 -2.60 -18.40 -1.03
N ARG A 135 -2.38 -17.39 -1.88
CA ARG A 135 -3.16 -16.15 -1.92
C ARG A 135 -3.26 -15.63 -3.35
N GLU A 136 -4.42 -15.12 -3.68
CA GLU A 136 -4.63 -14.28 -4.85
C GLU A 136 -4.17 -12.85 -4.54
N VAL A 137 -3.38 -12.25 -5.42
CA VAL A 137 -2.84 -10.91 -5.26
C VAL A 137 -3.15 -10.08 -6.50
N PHE A 138 -3.59 -8.86 -6.30
CA PHE A 138 -3.81 -7.86 -7.34
C PHE A 138 -2.75 -6.77 -7.24
N ALA A 139 -1.88 -6.69 -8.22
CA ALA A 139 -0.92 -5.59 -8.34
C ALA A 139 -1.56 -4.48 -9.16
N ALA A 140 -1.86 -3.38 -8.52
CA ALA A 140 -2.38 -2.19 -9.17
C ALA A 140 -1.36 -1.60 -10.15
N HIS A 141 -1.85 -1.00 -11.24
CA HIS A 141 -1.05 -0.18 -12.13
C HIS A 141 -0.31 0.93 -11.36
N TYR A 142 0.83 1.38 -11.85
CA TYR A 142 1.64 2.35 -11.10
C TYR A 142 0.89 3.66 -10.82
N GLN A 143 0.10 4.15 -11.78
CA GLN A 143 -0.76 5.32 -11.59
C GLN A 143 -1.82 5.12 -10.50
N ASP A 144 -2.40 3.92 -10.39
CA ASP A 144 -3.33 3.62 -9.29
C ASP A 144 -2.62 3.61 -7.94
N ARG A 145 -1.36 3.14 -7.91
CA ARG A 145 -0.57 3.23 -6.68
C ARG A 145 -0.33 4.68 -6.26
N ILE A 146 -0.09 5.60 -7.21
CA ILE A 146 -0.04 7.04 -6.91
C ILE A 146 -1.39 7.51 -6.37
N ALA A 147 -2.51 7.11 -6.99
CA ALA A 147 -3.84 7.44 -6.49
C ALA A 147 -4.07 6.94 -5.06
N HIS A 148 -3.58 5.72 -4.73
CA HIS A 148 -3.62 5.20 -3.35
C HIS A 148 -2.81 6.10 -2.40
N HIS A 149 -1.65 6.59 -2.80
CA HIS A 149 -0.82 7.49 -2.00
C HIS A 149 -1.42 8.89 -1.87
N ILE A 150 -2.20 9.36 -2.84
CA ILE A 150 -2.97 10.62 -2.74
C ILE A 150 -3.98 10.56 -1.59
N VAL A 151 -4.75 9.48 -1.49
CA VAL A 151 -5.82 9.35 -0.49
C VAL A 151 -5.34 8.79 0.85
N ALA A 152 -4.19 8.12 0.88
CA ALA A 152 -3.68 7.44 2.07
C ALA A 152 -3.51 8.35 3.30
N PRO A 153 -2.95 9.58 3.20
CA PRO A 153 -2.82 10.45 4.35
C PRO A 153 -4.17 10.78 5.00
N TYR A 154 -5.22 10.94 4.21
CA TYR A 154 -6.56 11.22 4.70
C TYR A 154 -7.17 10.01 5.41
N ILE A 155 -7.13 8.83 4.78
CA ILE A 155 -7.61 7.58 5.40
C ILE A 155 -6.86 7.31 6.71
N VAL A 156 -5.54 7.47 6.72
CA VAL A 156 -4.70 7.28 7.91
C VAL A 156 -5.07 8.25 9.02
N ALA A 157 -5.37 9.51 8.70
CA ALA A 157 -5.77 10.50 9.70
C ALA A 157 -7.11 10.13 10.36
N VAL A 158 -8.12 9.74 9.56
CA VAL A 158 -9.42 9.27 10.07
C VAL A 158 -9.24 8.00 10.91
N ALA A 159 -8.50 7.00 10.39
CA ALA A 159 -8.27 5.74 11.09
C ALA A 159 -7.51 5.94 12.41
N THR A 160 -6.51 6.81 12.43
CA THR A 160 -5.74 7.09 13.65
C THR A 160 -6.63 7.71 14.72
N ALA A 161 -7.47 8.69 14.35
CA ALA A 161 -8.40 9.31 15.29
C ALA A 161 -9.41 8.30 15.84
N ALA A 162 -9.96 7.43 14.99
CA ALA A 162 -10.88 6.37 15.40
C ALA A 162 -10.21 5.38 16.38
N HIS A 163 -9.01 4.90 16.05
CA HIS A 163 -8.30 3.95 16.91
C HIS A 163 -7.89 4.55 18.26
N VAL A 164 -7.43 5.80 18.28
CA VAL A 164 -7.08 6.50 19.53
C VAL A 164 -8.33 6.63 20.41
N ALA A 165 -9.47 7.01 19.84
CA ALA A 165 -10.73 7.14 20.57
C ALA A 165 -11.22 5.79 21.13
N ASN A 166 -10.90 4.68 20.47
CA ASN A 166 -11.26 3.32 20.88
C ASN A 166 -10.26 2.68 21.86
N GLY A 167 -9.36 3.45 22.47
CA GLY A 167 -8.37 2.95 23.43
C GLY A 167 -7.11 2.36 22.80
N ASP A 168 -6.85 2.66 21.52
CA ASP A 168 -5.62 2.34 20.78
C ASP A 168 -5.24 0.85 20.79
N MET A 169 -6.24 -0.01 20.61
CA MET A 169 -6.07 -1.48 20.68
C MET A 169 -5.66 -2.15 19.36
N SER A 170 -5.64 -1.40 18.24
CA SER A 170 -5.28 -1.89 16.91
C SER A 170 -3.81 -1.62 16.59
N PHE A 171 -3.11 -2.63 16.09
CA PHE A 171 -1.68 -2.56 15.76
C PHE A 171 -1.36 -2.87 14.29
N GLY A 172 -2.34 -3.32 13.52
CA GLY A 172 -2.18 -3.65 12.10
C GLY A 172 -2.12 -2.42 11.21
N ASN A 173 -1.25 -2.43 10.18
CA ASN A 173 -1.18 -1.40 9.12
C ASN A 173 -1.10 0.06 9.61
N ARG A 174 -0.50 0.30 10.77
CA ARG A 174 -0.32 1.62 11.38
C ARG A 174 1.16 1.96 11.52
N LYS A 175 1.53 3.21 11.16
CA LYS A 175 2.91 3.70 11.27
C LYS A 175 3.40 3.65 12.72
N GLY A 176 4.56 3.04 12.94
CA GLY A 176 5.14 2.88 14.28
C GLY A 176 4.58 1.70 15.08
N MET A 177 3.56 1.01 14.58
CA MET A 177 3.00 -0.20 15.17
C MET A 177 3.49 -1.45 14.42
N SER A 178 3.49 -2.59 15.08
CA SER A 178 3.92 -3.87 14.50
C SER A 178 3.30 -5.05 15.24
N ALA A 179 3.42 -6.26 14.66
CA ALA A 179 3.03 -7.49 15.33
C ALA A 179 3.71 -7.66 16.70
N TYR A 180 4.97 -7.23 16.81
CA TYR A 180 5.69 -7.26 18.10
C TYR A 180 5.03 -6.35 19.14
N HIS A 181 4.64 -5.12 18.77
CA HIS A 181 3.94 -4.21 19.68
C HIS A 181 2.58 -4.78 20.11
N ALA A 182 1.84 -5.41 19.18
CA ALA A 182 0.61 -6.13 19.50
C ALA A 182 0.86 -7.27 20.50
N CYS A 183 1.92 -8.06 20.30
CA CYS A 183 2.31 -9.11 21.23
C CYS A 183 2.72 -8.58 22.62
N LEU A 184 3.39 -7.42 22.67
CA LEU A 184 3.68 -6.74 23.94
C LEU A 184 2.38 -6.32 24.67
N ARG A 185 1.37 -5.86 23.93
CA ARG A 185 0.06 -5.55 24.51
C ARG A 185 -0.60 -6.81 25.08
N VAL A 186 -0.58 -7.94 24.35
CA VAL A 186 -1.06 -9.24 24.85
C VAL A 186 -0.31 -9.62 26.13
N GLN A 187 1.00 -9.45 26.17
CA GLN A 187 1.80 -9.74 27.34
C GLN A 187 1.43 -8.86 28.56
N GLN A 188 1.12 -7.59 28.33
CA GLN A 188 0.62 -6.69 29.39
C GLN A 188 -0.74 -7.14 29.92
N MET A 189 -1.66 -7.52 29.04
CA MET A 189 -2.97 -8.06 29.41
C MET A 189 -2.83 -9.34 30.24
N MET A 190 -1.96 -10.27 29.83
CA MET A 190 -1.67 -11.48 30.60
C MET A 190 -1.11 -11.20 32.00
N ARG A 191 -0.30 -10.16 32.18
CA ARG A 191 0.21 -9.74 33.49
C ARG A 191 -0.86 -9.14 34.38
N LYS A 192 -1.85 -8.47 33.79
CA LYS A 192 -3.00 -7.91 34.49
C LYS A 192 -3.93 -9.02 35.02
N HIS A 193 -4.06 -10.13 34.26
CA HIS A 193 -4.94 -11.25 34.58
C HIS A 193 -4.15 -12.58 34.80
N PRO A 194 -3.21 -12.65 35.79
CA PRO A 194 -2.24 -13.76 35.90
C PRO A 194 -2.87 -15.12 36.17
N ASN A 195 -4.03 -15.15 36.81
CA ASN A 195 -4.80 -16.36 37.11
C ASN A 195 -6.03 -16.52 36.21
N GLY A 196 -6.21 -15.63 35.26
CA GLY A 196 -7.32 -15.59 34.34
C GLY A 196 -7.12 -16.43 33.09
N TYR A 197 -7.84 -16.04 32.04
CA TYR A 197 -7.88 -16.69 30.75
C TYR A 197 -7.41 -15.74 29.66
N ILE A 198 -6.79 -16.30 28.62
CA ILE A 198 -6.41 -15.63 27.37
C ILE A 198 -7.15 -16.31 26.23
N ALA A 199 -7.66 -15.52 25.31
CA ALA A 199 -8.34 -15.99 24.13
C ALA A 199 -7.78 -15.34 22.86
N SER A 200 -7.97 -16.02 21.71
CA SER A 200 -7.77 -15.42 20.39
C SER A 200 -8.81 -15.92 19.42
N TRP A 201 -9.15 -15.06 18.44
CA TRP A 201 -10.11 -15.32 17.38
C TRP A 201 -9.58 -14.78 16.06
N ASP A 202 -9.90 -15.47 14.96
CA ASP A 202 -9.57 -15.11 13.58
C ASP A 202 -10.89 -14.82 12.83
N ILE A 203 -10.91 -13.83 11.97
CA ILE A 203 -12.07 -13.55 11.11
C ILE A 203 -11.99 -14.44 9.86
N LYS A 204 -13.10 -15.12 9.53
CA LYS A 204 -13.12 -16.01 8.37
C LYS A 204 -13.03 -15.25 7.06
N GLY A 205 -11.90 -15.41 6.34
CA GLY A 205 -11.74 -14.89 4.98
C GLY A 205 -11.87 -13.38 4.88
N PHE A 206 -11.36 -12.63 5.84
CA PHE A 206 -11.60 -11.20 6.07
C PHE A 206 -11.60 -10.38 4.77
N PHE A 207 -10.46 -10.22 4.09
CA PHE A 207 -10.37 -9.38 2.88
C PHE A 207 -11.35 -9.77 1.76
N MET A 208 -11.60 -11.08 1.61
CA MET A 208 -12.48 -11.59 0.56
C MET A 208 -13.96 -11.53 0.92
N SER A 209 -14.28 -11.19 2.18
CA SER A 209 -15.64 -11.08 2.69
C SER A 209 -16.07 -9.64 2.98
N LEU A 210 -15.14 -8.66 2.81
CA LEU A 210 -15.45 -7.25 3.01
C LEU A 210 -16.51 -6.81 2.01
N ASP A 211 -17.68 -6.42 2.50
CA ASP A 211 -18.75 -5.82 1.73
C ASP A 211 -18.34 -4.38 1.39
N LYS A 212 -18.26 -4.07 0.09
CA LYS A 212 -17.77 -2.76 -0.39
C LYS A 212 -18.63 -1.61 0.09
N GLN A 213 -19.96 -1.82 0.08
CA GLN A 213 -20.90 -0.82 0.55
C GLN A 213 -20.70 -0.55 2.06
N LYS A 214 -20.53 -1.62 2.85
CA LYS A 214 -20.22 -1.49 4.29
C LYS A 214 -18.88 -0.82 4.54
N VAL A 215 -17.84 -1.11 3.73
CA VAL A 215 -16.54 -0.43 3.83
C VAL A 215 -16.71 1.08 3.62
N TRP A 216 -17.48 1.47 2.61
CA TRP A 216 -17.79 2.87 2.36
C TRP A 216 -18.59 3.53 3.49
N GLU A 217 -19.66 2.87 3.98
CA GLU A 217 -20.47 3.35 5.08
C GLU A 217 -19.67 3.57 6.36
N ILE A 218 -18.78 2.64 6.71
CA ILE A 218 -17.90 2.74 7.89
C ILE A 218 -16.87 3.86 7.70
N PHE A 219 -16.31 4.01 6.49
CA PHE A 219 -15.43 5.12 6.21
C PHE A 219 -16.13 6.46 6.41
N CYS A 220 -17.33 6.64 5.86
CA CYS A 220 -18.13 7.85 6.04
C CYS A 220 -18.51 8.10 7.51
N TYR A 221 -18.89 7.05 8.25
CA TYR A 221 -19.19 7.14 9.67
C TYR A 221 -18.02 7.71 10.47
N PHE A 222 -16.82 7.19 10.28
CA PHE A 222 -15.65 7.66 11.01
C PHE A 222 -15.15 9.01 10.49
N GLU A 223 -15.28 9.28 9.20
CA GLU A 223 -14.93 10.57 8.61
C GLU A 223 -15.80 11.70 9.17
N GLU A 224 -17.10 11.47 9.31
CA GLU A 224 -18.00 12.44 9.92
C GLU A 224 -17.69 12.65 11.40
N LYS A 225 -17.43 11.56 12.14
CA LYS A 225 -17.17 11.58 13.57
C LYS A 225 -15.84 12.18 13.93
N TYR A 226 -14.80 11.93 13.13
CA TYR A 226 -13.41 12.29 13.42
C TYR A 226 -12.75 13.04 12.26
N ARG A 227 -13.48 13.92 11.61
CA ARG A 227 -12.99 14.69 10.47
C ARG A 227 -11.63 15.30 10.77
N PRO A 228 -10.56 14.92 10.02
CA PRO A 228 -9.24 15.42 10.30
C PRO A 228 -9.13 16.90 9.92
N SER A 229 -8.57 17.70 10.83
CA SER A 229 -8.16 19.07 10.53
C SER A 229 -6.87 19.07 9.69
N GLY A 230 -6.69 20.09 8.87
CA GLY A 230 -5.47 20.24 8.05
C GLY A 230 -5.60 19.80 6.60
N PHE A 231 -6.77 19.33 6.19
CA PHE A 231 -7.11 19.09 4.79
C PHE A 231 -8.11 20.15 4.32
N PRO A 232 -7.77 20.95 3.29
CA PRO A 232 -8.71 21.89 2.68
C PRO A 232 -9.97 21.16 2.16
N GLU A 233 -11.08 21.83 2.11
CA GLU A 233 -12.36 21.20 1.72
C GLU A 233 -12.34 20.64 0.29
N TRP A 234 -11.61 21.24 -0.63
CA TRP A 234 -11.42 20.70 -1.97
C TRP A 234 -10.67 19.36 -1.97
N GLN A 235 -9.64 19.21 -1.10
CA GLN A 235 -8.93 17.92 -0.95
C GLN A 235 -9.84 16.87 -0.37
N ARG A 236 -10.61 17.22 0.66
CA ARG A 236 -11.59 16.30 1.26
C ARG A 236 -12.57 15.78 0.21
N THR A 237 -13.15 16.67 -0.58
CA THR A 237 -14.09 16.29 -1.64
C THR A 237 -13.46 15.37 -2.67
N LEU A 238 -12.25 15.71 -3.10
CA LEU A 238 -11.46 14.88 -4.01
C LEU A 238 -11.23 13.48 -3.43
N PHE A 239 -10.79 13.42 -2.17
CA PHE A 239 -10.48 12.15 -1.50
C PHE A 239 -11.73 11.28 -1.34
N MET A 240 -12.86 11.86 -0.94
CA MET A 240 -14.13 11.15 -0.84
C MET A 240 -14.50 10.49 -2.19
N GLY A 241 -14.43 11.24 -3.28
CA GLY A 241 -14.72 10.72 -4.62
C GLY A 241 -13.74 9.63 -5.07
N MET A 242 -12.44 9.84 -4.86
CA MET A 242 -11.42 8.85 -5.22
C MET A 242 -11.54 7.57 -4.40
N ILE A 243 -11.75 7.68 -3.08
CA ILE A 243 -11.92 6.53 -2.17
C ILE A 243 -13.17 5.74 -2.58
N TYR A 244 -14.29 6.41 -2.85
CA TYR A 244 -15.50 5.75 -3.33
C TYR A 244 -15.25 4.97 -4.61
N THR A 245 -14.62 5.60 -5.61
CA THR A 245 -14.28 4.96 -6.89
C THR A 245 -13.38 3.73 -6.68
N MET A 246 -12.38 3.82 -5.80
CA MET A 246 -11.49 2.70 -5.49
C MET A 246 -12.20 1.56 -4.76
N VAL A 247 -13.08 1.86 -3.81
CA VAL A 247 -13.83 0.86 -3.04
C VAL A 247 -14.81 0.11 -3.93
N MET A 248 -15.56 0.83 -4.78
CA MET A 248 -16.57 0.24 -5.64
C MET A 248 -15.98 -0.47 -6.86
N HIS A 249 -14.74 -0.16 -7.23
CA HIS A 249 -14.07 -0.81 -8.36
C HIS A 249 -13.99 -2.34 -8.18
N ASN A 250 -14.31 -3.08 -9.25
CA ASN A 250 -14.09 -4.52 -9.30
C ASN A 250 -12.87 -4.85 -10.16
N PRO A 251 -11.71 -5.14 -9.56
CA PRO A 251 -10.48 -5.37 -10.31
C PRO A 251 -10.51 -6.65 -11.15
N THR A 252 -11.50 -7.53 -10.97
CA THR A 252 -11.59 -8.78 -11.76
C THR A 252 -12.17 -8.57 -13.16
N VAL A 253 -12.90 -7.48 -13.38
CA VAL A 253 -13.55 -7.19 -14.67
C VAL A 253 -12.51 -6.90 -15.76
N ASN A 254 -11.40 -6.27 -15.38
CA ASN A 254 -10.33 -5.91 -16.30
C ASN A 254 -8.97 -6.13 -15.63
N CYS A 255 -8.52 -7.40 -15.53
CA CYS A 255 -7.20 -7.72 -15.02
C CYS A 255 -6.44 -8.64 -15.97
N GLU A 256 -5.13 -8.59 -15.87
CA GLU A 256 -4.21 -9.49 -16.58
C GLU A 256 -3.71 -10.56 -15.62
N ARG A 257 -3.96 -11.84 -15.97
CA ARG A 257 -3.49 -12.97 -15.16
C ARG A 257 -2.07 -13.33 -15.53
N HIS A 258 -1.15 -13.22 -14.58
CA HIS A 258 0.26 -13.60 -14.74
C HIS A 258 0.56 -15.03 -14.23
N SER A 259 -0.37 -15.65 -13.51
CA SER A 259 -0.28 -17.08 -13.19
C SER A 259 -1.20 -17.89 -14.10
N PRO A 260 -0.86 -19.15 -14.42
CA PRO A 260 -1.76 -20.08 -15.10
C PRO A 260 -3.10 -20.20 -14.34
N ILE A 261 -4.20 -20.33 -15.07
CA ILE A 261 -5.54 -20.36 -14.47
C ILE A 261 -5.72 -21.54 -13.52
N GLU A 262 -5.06 -22.65 -13.82
CA GLU A 262 -5.07 -23.87 -13.01
C GLU A 262 -4.55 -23.64 -11.58
N MET A 263 -3.73 -22.62 -11.36
CA MET A 263 -3.25 -22.26 -10.03
C MET A 263 -4.39 -21.76 -9.12
N TRP A 264 -5.41 -21.11 -9.68
CA TRP A 264 -6.60 -20.74 -8.91
C TRP A 264 -7.37 -21.99 -8.52
N ASP A 265 -7.62 -22.90 -9.47
CA ASP A 265 -8.38 -24.13 -9.23
C ASP A 265 -7.70 -25.06 -8.23
N LEU A 266 -6.36 -25.14 -8.25
CA LEU A 266 -5.59 -26.03 -7.40
C LEU A 266 -5.30 -25.46 -5.99
N PHE A 267 -5.10 -24.15 -5.87
CA PHE A 267 -4.53 -23.59 -4.63
C PHE A 267 -5.40 -22.53 -3.96
N ILE A 268 -6.38 -21.96 -4.66
CA ILE A 268 -7.24 -20.89 -4.12
C ILE A 268 -8.65 -21.45 -3.92
N ALA A 269 -9.05 -21.60 -2.67
CA ALA A 269 -10.42 -22.02 -2.36
C ALA A 269 -11.43 -20.96 -2.83
N PRO A 270 -12.64 -21.32 -3.28
CA PRO A 270 -13.64 -20.41 -3.81
C PRO A 270 -13.96 -19.21 -2.90
N GLU A 271 -13.92 -19.41 -1.60
CA GLU A 271 -14.14 -18.32 -0.63
C GLU A 271 -12.94 -17.35 -0.51
N LYS A 272 -11.76 -17.72 -1.04
CA LYS A 272 -10.50 -16.94 -0.97
C LYS A 272 -10.16 -16.20 -2.25
N THR A 273 -11.05 -16.19 -3.24
CA THR A 273 -10.92 -15.38 -4.45
C THR A 273 -11.97 -14.30 -4.47
N ILE A 274 -11.70 -13.19 -5.14
CA ILE A 274 -12.69 -12.17 -5.48
C ILE A 274 -13.28 -12.36 -6.89
N PHE A 275 -12.75 -13.29 -7.69
CA PHE A 275 -13.39 -13.65 -8.96
C PHE A 275 -14.79 -14.23 -8.70
N GLY A 276 -15.76 -13.78 -9.50
CA GLY A 276 -17.16 -14.15 -9.35
C GLY A 276 -17.92 -13.43 -8.23
N LYS A 277 -17.30 -12.43 -7.59
CA LYS A 277 -17.91 -11.56 -6.58
C LYS A 277 -18.00 -10.14 -7.12
N GLU A 278 -19.18 -9.52 -7.03
CA GLU A 278 -19.36 -8.14 -7.51
C GLU A 278 -19.20 -7.12 -6.38
N ASN A 279 -19.88 -7.35 -5.28
CA ASN A 279 -20.03 -6.38 -4.18
C ASN A 279 -19.21 -6.73 -2.94
N THR A 280 -18.46 -7.82 -2.96
CA THR A 280 -17.64 -8.24 -1.81
C THR A 280 -16.21 -8.52 -2.24
N GLY A 281 -15.28 -8.33 -1.31
CA GLY A 281 -13.86 -8.56 -1.47
C GLY A 281 -13.10 -7.30 -1.82
N MET A 282 -12.03 -7.06 -1.04
CA MET A 282 -11.04 -6.01 -1.30
C MET A 282 -9.76 -6.64 -1.84
N PRO A 283 -9.14 -6.07 -2.88
CA PRO A 283 -7.96 -6.65 -3.50
C PRO A 283 -6.76 -6.66 -2.55
N ILE A 284 -6.19 -7.86 -2.32
CA ILE A 284 -4.91 -7.99 -1.62
C ILE A 284 -3.80 -7.50 -2.52
N GLY A 285 -2.96 -6.60 -2.02
CA GLY A 285 -1.84 -5.99 -2.74
C GLY A 285 -2.01 -4.49 -2.99
N ASN A 286 -3.21 -3.96 -2.77
CA ASN A 286 -3.48 -2.52 -2.89
C ASN A 286 -3.36 -1.82 -1.54
N TYR A 287 -2.69 -0.66 -1.53
CA TYR A 287 -2.39 0.07 -0.30
C TYR A 287 -3.68 0.58 0.38
N TYR A 288 -4.60 1.19 -0.37
CA TYR A 288 -5.87 1.66 0.19
C TYR A 288 -6.70 0.54 0.83
N SER A 289 -6.66 -0.68 0.26
CA SER A 289 -7.41 -1.83 0.80
C SER A 289 -7.00 -2.16 2.23
N GLN A 290 -5.70 -2.09 2.52
CA GLN A 290 -5.18 -2.36 3.87
C GLN A 290 -5.58 -1.27 4.87
N LEU A 291 -5.55 0.00 4.43
CA LEU A 291 -5.91 1.14 5.27
C LEU A 291 -7.41 1.14 5.60
N LEU A 292 -8.26 0.91 4.60
CA LEU A 292 -9.71 0.84 4.81
C LEU A 292 -10.12 -0.39 5.60
N ALA A 293 -9.48 -1.55 5.38
CA ALA A 293 -9.73 -2.75 6.18
C ALA A 293 -9.39 -2.54 7.66
N ASN A 294 -8.31 -1.82 7.96
CA ASN A 294 -7.97 -1.45 9.33
C ASN A 294 -8.99 -0.49 9.94
N LEU A 295 -9.41 0.56 9.21
CA LEU A 295 -10.46 1.46 9.64
C LEU A 295 -11.81 0.73 9.82
N PHE A 296 -12.12 -0.23 8.96
CA PHE A 296 -13.33 -1.03 9.04
C PHE A 296 -13.43 -1.79 10.37
N LEU A 297 -12.31 -2.34 10.84
CA LEU A 297 -12.25 -3.01 12.13
C LEU A 297 -12.23 -2.05 13.34
N ALA A 298 -11.94 -0.76 13.13
CA ALA A 298 -12.12 0.22 14.18
C ALA A 298 -13.57 0.27 14.71
N TYR A 299 -14.55 -0.09 13.88
CA TYR A 299 -15.96 -0.23 14.31
C TYR A 299 -16.14 -1.38 15.32
N VAL A 300 -15.46 -2.50 15.10
CA VAL A 300 -15.46 -3.62 16.06
C VAL A 300 -14.72 -3.22 17.34
N CYS A 301 -13.58 -2.54 17.22
CA CYS A 301 -12.82 -2.03 18.36
C CYS A 301 -13.63 -1.03 19.20
N GLU A 302 -14.46 -0.21 18.56
CA GLU A 302 -15.35 0.73 19.28
C GLU A 302 -16.33 -0.01 20.22
N ARG A 303 -16.86 -1.15 19.80
CA ARG A 303 -17.75 -2.01 20.62
C ARG A 303 -17.02 -2.71 21.77
N LEU A 304 -15.69 -2.86 21.65
CA LEU A 304 -14.84 -3.50 22.65
C LEU A 304 -14.17 -2.51 23.61
N THR A 305 -14.44 -1.21 23.47
CA THR A 305 -13.86 -0.18 24.34
C THR A 305 -14.12 -0.49 25.82
N GLY A 306 -13.06 -0.45 26.62
CA GLY A 306 -13.11 -0.77 28.06
C GLY A 306 -12.79 -2.24 28.40
N ARG A 307 -12.61 -3.12 27.43
CA ARG A 307 -12.12 -4.50 27.60
C ARG A 307 -10.61 -4.59 27.37
N ASP A 308 -9.98 -5.59 27.94
CA ASP A 308 -8.55 -5.86 27.73
C ASP A 308 -8.34 -6.67 26.44
N THR A 309 -8.67 -6.01 25.34
CA THR A 309 -8.60 -6.58 23.98
C THR A 309 -7.49 -5.94 23.15
N THR A 310 -7.00 -6.64 22.17
CA THR A 310 -6.11 -6.12 21.12
C THR A 310 -6.44 -6.74 19.78
N GLU A 311 -6.12 -6.03 18.70
CA GLU A 311 -6.36 -6.46 17.34
C GLU A 311 -5.10 -6.26 16.49
N PHE A 312 -4.85 -7.22 15.62
CA PHE A 312 -3.82 -7.15 14.58
C PHE A 312 -4.40 -7.66 13.25
N VAL A 313 -4.86 -6.75 12.42
CA VAL A 313 -5.53 -7.00 11.12
C VAL A 313 -6.83 -7.79 11.31
N ASP A 314 -6.83 -9.11 11.15
CA ASP A 314 -7.99 -10.01 11.30
C ASP A 314 -7.93 -10.90 12.54
N ASP A 315 -6.86 -10.78 13.32
CA ASP A 315 -6.63 -11.55 14.54
C ASP A 315 -6.94 -10.71 15.79
N PHE A 316 -7.85 -11.18 16.65
CA PHE A 316 -8.17 -10.59 17.94
C PHE A 316 -7.59 -11.39 19.09
N ALA A 317 -7.17 -10.75 20.14
CA ALA A 317 -6.81 -11.38 21.42
C ALA A 317 -7.45 -10.62 22.60
N ASP A 318 -7.81 -11.35 23.65
CA ASP A 318 -8.46 -10.83 24.85
C ASP A 318 -7.95 -11.58 26.09
N ALA A 319 -7.76 -10.88 27.20
CA ALA A 319 -7.41 -11.52 28.48
C ALA A 319 -8.32 -10.98 29.60
N GLU A 320 -8.91 -11.91 30.35
CA GLU A 320 -9.89 -11.60 31.40
C GLU A 320 -9.71 -12.51 32.62
N ASP A 321 -10.26 -12.11 33.77
CA ASP A 321 -10.15 -12.87 35.01
C ASP A 321 -10.94 -14.18 35.00
N SER A 322 -11.98 -14.29 34.19
CA SER A 322 -12.80 -15.49 34.11
C SER A 322 -13.15 -15.86 32.67
N ILE A 323 -13.53 -17.12 32.47
CA ILE A 323 -13.94 -17.62 31.16
C ILE A 323 -15.28 -17.02 30.74
N GLU A 324 -16.12 -16.65 31.69
CA GLU A 324 -17.41 -16.00 31.45
C GLU A 324 -17.21 -14.61 30.82
N GLU A 325 -16.21 -13.84 31.29
CA GLU A 325 -15.86 -12.55 30.69
C GLU A 325 -15.29 -12.71 29.26
N ILE A 326 -14.46 -13.72 29.01
CA ILE A 326 -14.02 -14.07 27.65
C ILE A 326 -15.21 -14.36 26.72
N HIS A 327 -16.22 -15.08 27.21
CA HIS A 327 -17.44 -15.36 26.42
C HIS A 327 -18.29 -14.10 26.17
N LYS A 328 -18.26 -13.11 27.07
CA LYS A 328 -18.90 -11.82 26.83
C LYS A 328 -18.20 -11.06 25.71
N THR A 329 -16.83 -11.00 25.71
CA THR A 329 -16.07 -10.43 24.60
C THR A 329 -16.39 -11.12 23.29
N GLU A 330 -16.44 -12.45 23.29
CA GLU A 330 -16.79 -13.22 22.09
C GLU A 330 -18.18 -12.90 21.57
N ALA A 331 -19.15 -12.69 22.45
CA ALA A 331 -20.53 -12.32 22.07
C ALA A 331 -20.55 -10.94 21.40
N ILE A 332 -19.87 -9.94 21.98
CA ILE A 332 -19.73 -8.60 21.42
C ILE A 332 -19.04 -8.66 20.03
N LEU A 333 -17.95 -9.43 19.91
CA LEU A 333 -17.26 -9.65 18.64
C LEU A 333 -18.19 -10.23 17.58
N LYS A 334 -18.97 -11.26 17.92
CA LYS A 334 -19.91 -11.90 17.00
C LYS A 334 -21.01 -10.94 16.54
N GLU A 335 -21.56 -10.16 17.46
CA GLU A 335 -22.58 -9.17 17.16
C GLU A 335 -22.04 -8.10 16.20
N ALA A 336 -20.91 -7.45 16.56
CA ALA A 336 -20.28 -6.41 15.74
C ALA A 336 -19.88 -6.92 14.36
N LEU A 337 -19.31 -8.14 14.27
CA LEU A 337 -18.96 -8.74 12.98
C LEU A 337 -20.20 -9.08 12.14
N THR A 338 -21.30 -9.50 12.76
CA THR A 338 -22.57 -9.78 12.05
C THR A 338 -23.15 -8.51 11.43
N GLU A 339 -23.10 -7.37 12.13
CA GLU A 339 -23.49 -6.07 11.59
C GLU A 339 -22.68 -5.69 10.33
N LEU A 340 -21.44 -6.15 10.26
CA LEU A 340 -20.51 -5.93 9.15
C LEU A 340 -20.54 -7.03 8.07
N ASN A 341 -21.50 -7.95 8.10
CA ASN A 341 -21.57 -9.13 7.22
C ASN A 341 -20.34 -10.06 7.33
N LEU A 342 -19.65 -10.03 8.47
CA LEU A 342 -18.48 -10.86 8.77
C LEU A 342 -18.80 -11.92 9.83
N ARG A 343 -17.90 -12.88 10.00
CA ARG A 343 -18.02 -13.92 11.03
C ARG A 343 -16.67 -14.39 11.52
N LEU A 344 -16.61 -14.82 12.77
CA LEU A 344 -15.45 -15.50 13.33
C LEU A 344 -15.19 -16.83 12.61
N HIS A 345 -13.92 -17.21 12.53
CA HIS A 345 -13.54 -18.51 11.99
C HIS A 345 -14.01 -19.63 12.92
N PRO A 346 -14.72 -20.66 12.44
CA PRO A 346 -15.38 -21.64 13.32
C PRO A 346 -14.41 -22.51 14.11
N THR A 347 -13.21 -22.71 13.62
CA THR A 347 -12.20 -23.61 14.23
C THR A 347 -10.92 -22.93 14.71
N LYS A 348 -10.70 -21.65 14.32
CA LYS A 348 -9.53 -20.88 14.78
C LYS A 348 -9.92 -19.99 15.96
N LYS A 349 -10.19 -20.64 17.06
CA LYS A 349 -10.50 -20.04 18.34
C LYS A 349 -9.72 -20.78 19.41
N TYR A 350 -9.02 -20.05 20.24
CA TYR A 350 -8.28 -20.59 21.36
C TYR A 350 -8.70 -19.88 22.64
N ILE A 351 -9.02 -20.62 23.68
CA ILE A 351 -9.26 -20.11 25.03
C ILE A 351 -8.51 -21.01 25.98
N GLN A 352 -7.67 -20.45 26.83
CA GLN A 352 -6.88 -21.22 27.78
C GLN A 352 -6.44 -20.36 28.99
N PRO A 353 -6.06 -20.98 30.11
CA PRO A 353 -5.48 -20.25 31.23
C PRO A 353 -4.22 -19.47 30.82
N VAL A 354 -4.07 -18.23 31.30
CA VAL A 354 -2.94 -17.34 30.99
C VAL A 354 -1.59 -18.00 31.23
N ARG A 355 -1.45 -18.86 32.24
CA ARG A 355 -0.20 -19.59 32.55
C ARG A 355 0.31 -20.46 31.38
N HIS A 356 -0.55 -20.88 30.48
CA HIS A 356 -0.16 -21.71 29.33
C HIS A 356 0.38 -20.89 28.15
N GLY A 357 0.30 -19.57 28.21
CA GLY A 357 0.69 -18.68 27.11
C GLY A 357 -0.32 -18.72 25.96
N ILE A 358 0.02 -18.13 24.83
CA ILE A 358 -0.77 -18.18 23.59
C ILE A 358 0.15 -18.09 22.36
N SER A 359 -0.18 -18.83 21.30
CA SER A 359 0.40 -18.58 19.96
C SER A 359 -0.45 -17.56 19.23
N TRP A 360 0.14 -16.39 18.93
CA TRP A 360 -0.55 -15.29 18.27
C TRP A 360 0.41 -14.43 17.45
N CYS A 361 -0.01 -13.97 16.28
CA CYS A 361 0.80 -13.18 15.34
C CYS A 361 2.22 -13.74 15.11
N GLY A 362 2.35 -15.06 15.00
CA GLY A 362 3.64 -15.73 14.76
C GLY A 362 4.57 -15.81 15.96
N HIS A 363 4.07 -15.52 17.17
CA HIS A 363 4.82 -15.59 18.42
C HIS A 363 4.13 -16.51 19.43
N LYS A 364 4.93 -17.13 20.30
CA LYS A 364 4.47 -17.77 21.55
C LYS A 364 4.66 -16.81 22.70
N ILE A 365 3.56 -16.32 23.25
CA ILE A 365 3.52 -15.25 24.25
C ILE A 365 3.19 -15.83 25.60
N TYR A 366 4.01 -15.50 26.61
CA TYR A 366 3.79 -15.75 28.03
C TYR A 366 3.88 -14.44 28.77
N ALA A 367 3.35 -14.35 29.96
CA ALA A 367 3.35 -13.11 30.75
C ALA A 367 4.73 -12.45 30.94
N ASN A 368 5.80 -13.25 31.00
CA ASN A 368 7.16 -12.78 31.28
C ASN A 368 8.20 -13.06 30.19
N ARG A 369 7.83 -13.77 29.11
CA ARG A 369 8.74 -14.13 28.01
C ARG A 369 7.97 -14.30 26.71
N MET A 370 8.68 -14.17 25.61
CA MET A 370 8.12 -14.31 24.27
C MET A 370 9.11 -15.02 23.36
N TYR A 371 8.61 -15.92 22.54
CA TYR A 371 9.36 -16.70 21.56
C TYR A 371 8.74 -16.53 20.18
N ILE A 372 9.54 -16.78 19.14
CA ILE A 372 8.99 -16.93 17.79
C ILE A 372 8.21 -18.26 17.71
N ASP A 373 7.19 -18.36 16.87
CA ASP A 373 6.48 -19.62 16.66
C ASP A 373 7.41 -20.64 15.97
N ASN A 374 7.12 -21.93 16.13
CA ASN A 374 7.96 -23.01 15.60
C ASN A 374 8.07 -22.99 14.07
N ARG A 375 7.04 -22.50 13.38
CA ARG A 375 6.97 -22.50 11.92
C ARG A 375 8.10 -21.73 11.23
N PRO A 376 8.43 -20.47 11.59
CA PRO A 376 9.59 -19.78 11.02
C PRO A 376 10.90 -20.55 11.24
N VAL A 377 11.12 -21.11 12.43
CA VAL A 377 12.32 -21.89 12.75
C VAL A 377 12.43 -23.13 11.86
N HIS A 378 11.33 -23.90 11.75
CA HIS A 378 11.28 -25.05 10.86
C HIS A 378 11.54 -24.68 9.39
N ASN A 379 10.96 -23.57 8.92
CA ASN A 379 11.16 -23.07 7.57
C ASN A 379 12.61 -22.65 7.30
N TYR A 380 13.32 -22.13 8.31
CA TYR A 380 14.74 -21.80 8.17
C TYR A 380 15.56 -23.07 7.88
N PHE A 381 15.44 -24.11 8.72
CA PHE A 381 16.17 -25.36 8.54
C PHE A 381 15.79 -26.06 7.23
N TYR A 382 14.50 -26.10 6.91
CA TYR A 382 14.04 -26.63 5.61
C TYR A 382 14.68 -25.91 4.42
N ARG A 383 14.79 -24.57 4.46
CA ARG A 383 15.43 -23.80 3.40
C ARG A 383 16.94 -24.04 3.35
N LEU A 384 17.59 -24.19 4.50
CA LEU A 384 19.01 -24.51 4.55
C LEU A 384 19.28 -25.85 3.85
N ASP A 385 18.47 -26.85 4.11
CA ASP A 385 18.65 -28.20 3.57
C ASP A 385 18.27 -28.33 2.08
N HIS A 386 17.35 -27.49 1.58
CA HIS A 386 16.81 -27.65 0.22
C HIS A 386 17.23 -26.51 -0.72
N LYS A 387 16.92 -25.27 -0.36
CA LYS A 387 17.22 -24.11 -1.22
C LYS A 387 18.71 -23.74 -1.19
N PHE A 388 19.32 -23.89 -0.05
CA PHE A 388 20.70 -23.48 0.24
C PHE A 388 21.66 -24.66 0.43
N SER A 389 21.31 -25.85 -0.06
CA SER A 389 22.16 -27.04 -0.02
C SER A 389 23.44 -26.93 -0.86
N ASP A 390 23.39 -26.17 -1.95
CA ASP A 390 24.55 -25.88 -2.78
C ASP A 390 25.25 -24.61 -2.27
N VAL A 391 26.43 -24.79 -1.67
CA VAL A 391 27.18 -23.72 -1.01
C VAL A 391 28.16 -23.07 -2.00
N ASN A 392 27.70 -22.00 -2.62
CA ASN A 392 28.47 -21.14 -3.53
C ASN A 392 28.31 -19.67 -3.17
N LEU A 393 29.03 -18.79 -3.86
CA LEU A 393 29.02 -17.35 -3.54
C LEU A 393 27.64 -16.69 -3.79
N GLU A 394 26.96 -17.04 -4.87
CA GLU A 394 25.63 -16.50 -5.21
C GLU A 394 24.61 -16.90 -4.12
N ASN A 395 24.60 -18.19 -3.75
CA ASN A 395 23.75 -18.66 -2.66
C ASN A 395 24.13 -18.04 -1.31
N ALA A 396 25.41 -17.75 -1.06
CA ALA A 396 25.84 -17.12 0.18
C ALA A 396 25.28 -15.69 0.33
N VAL A 397 25.21 -14.91 -0.75
CA VAL A 397 24.58 -13.57 -0.74
C VAL A 397 23.09 -13.67 -0.40
N SER A 398 22.37 -14.56 -1.07
CA SER A 398 20.94 -14.80 -0.82
C SER A 398 20.69 -15.40 0.57
N PHE A 399 21.57 -16.26 1.04
CA PHE A 399 21.50 -16.85 2.37
C PHE A 399 21.75 -15.83 3.47
N GLN A 400 22.71 -14.93 3.31
CA GLN A 400 22.95 -13.81 4.23
C GLN A 400 21.67 -13.00 4.49
N GLN A 401 20.98 -12.62 3.44
CA GLN A 401 19.72 -11.87 3.56
C GLN A 401 18.66 -12.70 4.31
N THR A 402 18.57 -14.00 3.98
CA THR A 402 17.64 -14.91 4.62
C THR A 402 17.96 -15.09 6.10
N PHE A 403 19.21 -15.40 6.45
CA PHE A 403 19.66 -15.56 7.83
C PHE A 403 19.38 -14.30 8.66
N ASN A 404 19.82 -13.14 8.18
CA ASN A 404 19.63 -11.86 8.89
C ASN A 404 18.16 -11.46 9.03
N SER A 405 17.30 -11.86 8.09
CA SER A 405 15.85 -11.67 8.21
C SER A 405 15.25 -12.48 9.36
N TYR A 406 15.65 -13.77 9.48
CA TYR A 406 15.16 -14.62 10.56
C TYR A 406 15.69 -14.19 11.94
N THR A 407 16.99 -13.94 12.06
CA THR A 407 17.59 -13.53 13.34
C THR A 407 17.17 -12.12 13.74
N GLY A 408 16.98 -11.21 12.77
CA GLY A 408 16.42 -9.89 13.00
C GLY A 408 14.99 -9.93 13.54
N ALA A 409 14.15 -10.85 13.06
CA ALA A 409 12.82 -11.06 13.61
C ALA A 409 12.84 -11.58 15.07
N MET A 410 13.94 -12.18 15.51
CA MET A 410 14.15 -12.73 16.87
C MET A 410 14.84 -11.76 17.82
N CYS A 411 15.30 -10.59 17.38
CA CYS A 411 16.17 -9.70 18.16
C CYS A 411 15.55 -9.16 19.46
N HIS A 412 14.22 -9.17 19.55
CA HIS A 412 13.46 -8.74 20.74
C HIS A 412 12.85 -9.91 21.54
N LEU A 413 13.19 -11.14 21.16
CA LEU A 413 12.60 -12.34 21.72
C LEU A 413 13.60 -13.11 22.59
N SER A 414 13.10 -14.08 23.36
CA SER A 414 13.93 -14.97 24.20
C SER A 414 14.51 -16.14 23.36
N GLU A 415 15.15 -15.82 22.23
CA GLU A 415 15.51 -16.79 21.17
C GLU A 415 17.03 -16.95 20.94
N TRP A 416 17.84 -16.58 21.92
CA TRP A 416 19.29 -16.65 21.75
C TRP A 416 19.80 -18.06 21.38
N ASN A 417 19.29 -19.08 22.05
CA ASN A 417 19.69 -20.47 21.79
C ASN A 417 19.25 -20.93 20.38
N THR A 418 18.09 -20.52 19.93
CA THR A 418 17.59 -20.80 18.58
C THR A 418 18.49 -20.15 17.52
N GLN A 419 18.89 -18.88 17.72
CA GLN A 419 19.80 -18.20 16.82
C GLN A 419 21.18 -18.86 16.78
N GLN A 420 21.70 -19.31 17.93
CA GLN A 420 22.94 -20.08 17.98
C GLN A 420 22.85 -21.39 17.21
N ALA A 421 21.73 -22.12 17.35
CA ALA A 421 21.50 -23.36 16.61
C ALA A 421 21.42 -23.10 15.10
N MET A 422 20.78 -22.02 14.68
CA MET A 422 20.71 -21.61 13.27
C MET A 422 22.09 -21.26 12.72
N MET A 423 22.90 -20.51 13.45
CA MET A 423 24.28 -20.18 13.08
C MET A 423 25.13 -21.44 12.97
N LYS A 424 25.07 -22.33 13.97
CA LYS A 424 25.82 -23.59 13.96
C LYS A 424 25.49 -24.44 12.73
N ALA A 425 24.22 -24.61 12.42
CA ALA A 425 23.80 -25.34 11.23
C ALA A 425 24.28 -24.70 9.91
N ALA A 426 24.30 -23.37 9.83
CA ALA A 426 24.84 -22.65 8.68
C ALA A 426 26.36 -22.88 8.51
N ILE A 427 27.11 -22.92 9.61
CA ILE A 427 28.55 -23.22 9.62
C ILE A 427 28.79 -24.69 9.22
N GLU A 428 28.03 -25.63 9.79
CA GLU A 428 28.11 -27.05 9.45
C GLU A 428 27.77 -27.32 7.97
N ALA A 429 26.88 -26.52 7.38
CA ALA A 429 26.59 -26.55 5.95
C ALA A 429 27.74 -25.99 5.08
N GLY A 430 28.72 -25.27 5.67
CA GLY A 430 29.88 -24.71 4.96
C GLY A 430 29.77 -23.24 4.56
N TYR A 431 28.77 -22.51 5.04
CA TYR A 431 28.58 -21.09 4.74
C TYR A 431 29.62 -20.18 5.39
N ASP A 432 30.36 -20.67 6.41
CA ASP A 432 31.49 -19.98 7.01
C ASP A 432 32.66 -19.76 6.04
N LYS A 433 32.70 -20.47 4.91
CA LYS A 433 33.62 -20.20 3.81
C LYS A 433 33.43 -18.78 3.25
N TYR A 434 32.21 -18.34 3.06
CA TYR A 434 31.85 -17.07 2.43
C TYR A 434 31.39 -16.01 3.41
N LEU A 435 30.80 -16.42 4.55
CA LEU A 435 30.17 -15.55 5.53
C LEU A 435 30.96 -15.50 6.84
N TYR A 436 30.97 -14.32 7.42
CA TYR A 436 31.39 -14.09 8.79
C TYR A 436 30.15 -13.93 9.67
N PHE A 437 30.11 -14.66 10.80
CA PHE A 437 29.00 -14.59 11.76
C PHE A 437 29.45 -13.79 12.98
N GLU A 438 28.63 -12.82 13.38
CA GLU A 438 28.90 -11.93 14.51
C GLU A 438 27.75 -12.02 15.52
N ALA A 439 28.08 -12.29 16.76
CA ALA A 439 27.14 -12.21 17.88
C ALA A 439 27.04 -10.77 18.36
N ARG A 440 25.90 -10.13 18.17
CA ARG A 440 25.54 -8.83 18.73
C ARG A 440 24.71 -8.99 20.00
N PRO A 441 24.52 -7.95 20.83
CA PRO A 441 23.85 -8.11 22.13
C PRO A 441 22.48 -8.80 22.08
N ASN A 442 21.70 -8.57 21.01
CA ASN A 442 20.32 -9.04 20.91
C ASN A 442 20.10 -10.05 19.78
N HIS A 443 21.02 -10.19 18.83
CA HIS A 443 20.85 -11.10 17.70
C HIS A 443 22.20 -11.43 17.05
N ILE A 444 22.20 -12.52 16.30
CA ILE A 444 23.35 -12.95 15.51
C ILE A 444 23.15 -12.46 14.09
N VAL A 445 24.16 -11.83 13.50
CA VAL A 445 24.15 -11.41 12.09
C VAL A 445 25.23 -12.16 11.33
N CYS A 446 25.06 -12.29 10.03
CA CYS A 446 26.13 -12.72 9.14
C CYS A 446 26.38 -11.67 8.05
N GLU A 447 27.62 -11.57 7.66
CA GLU A 447 28.07 -10.66 6.62
C GLU A 447 29.01 -11.38 5.67
N LEU A 448 28.96 -11.00 4.38
CA LEU A 448 29.89 -11.49 3.38
C LEU A 448 31.32 -11.09 3.78
N LYS A 449 32.25 -12.05 3.72
CA LYS A 449 33.67 -11.78 4.01
C LYS A 449 34.25 -10.74 3.04
N LYS A 450 35.21 -9.98 3.50
CA LYS A 450 35.78 -8.82 2.75
C LYS A 450 36.28 -9.19 1.36
N GLU A 451 36.89 -10.36 1.23
CA GLU A 451 37.41 -10.87 -0.05
C GLU A 451 36.35 -11.08 -1.12
N TYR A 452 35.09 -11.36 -0.69
CA TYR A 452 33.95 -11.60 -1.60
C TYR A 452 33.10 -10.35 -1.84
N ARG A 453 33.23 -9.32 -0.98
CA ARG A 453 32.50 -8.05 -1.15
C ARG A 453 32.92 -7.28 -2.42
N ALA A 454 34.13 -7.50 -2.93
CA ALA A 454 34.58 -6.89 -4.18
C ALA A 454 33.79 -7.44 -5.40
N THR A 455 33.42 -8.73 -5.37
CA THR A 455 32.59 -9.36 -6.42
C THR A 455 31.14 -8.90 -6.35
N GLU A 456 30.61 -8.70 -5.14
CA GLU A 456 29.28 -8.11 -4.96
C GLU A 456 29.24 -6.64 -5.43
N ARG A 457 30.32 -5.87 -5.22
CA ARG A 457 30.41 -4.50 -5.73
C ARG A 457 30.35 -4.43 -7.25
N SER A 458 31.02 -5.34 -7.96
CA SER A 458 30.94 -5.36 -9.43
C SER A 458 29.55 -5.72 -9.95
N ALA A 459 28.84 -6.65 -9.31
CA ALA A 459 27.44 -6.94 -9.64
C ALA A 459 26.52 -5.75 -9.27
N LYS A 460 26.78 -5.10 -8.15
CA LYS A 460 26.05 -3.91 -7.71
C LYS A 460 26.40 -2.67 -8.54
N ASP A 461 27.64 -2.58 -9.01
CA ASP A 461 28.06 -1.52 -9.92
C ASP A 461 27.34 -1.63 -11.27
N ILE A 462 27.04 -2.83 -11.75
CA ILE A 462 26.20 -3.07 -12.94
C ILE A 462 24.74 -2.65 -12.65
N GLU A 463 24.18 -3.05 -11.52
CA GLU A 463 22.85 -2.60 -11.09
C GLU A 463 22.80 -1.07 -10.86
N ASP A 464 23.85 -0.49 -10.31
CA ASP A 464 23.96 0.96 -10.09
C ASP A 464 24.18 1.73 -11.41
N ILE A 465 24.74 1.09 -12.43
CA ILE A 465 24.86 1.66 -13.78
C ILE A 465 23.53 1.57 -14.52
N ASP A 466 22.80 0.48 -14.40
CA ASP A 466 21.42 0.41 -14.90
C ASP A 466 20.54 1.48 -14.23
N LYS A 467 20.72 1.72 -12.93
CA LYS A 467 20.10 2.84 -12.22
C LYS A 467 20.60 4.19 -12.70
N LEU A 468 21.90 4.32 -12.98
CA LEU A 468 22.48 5.55 -13.51
C LEU A 468 22.00 5.84 -14.93
N LEU A 469 21.95 4.85 -15.81
CA LEU A 469 21.38 4.94 -17.14
C LEU A 469 19.90 5.28 -17.08
N PHE A 470 19.16 4.66 -16.16
CA PHE A 470 17.79 4.99 -15.88
C PHE A 470 17.62 6.45 -15.40
N ASN A 471 18.45 6.90 -14.46
CA ASN A 471 18.43 8.28 -13.98
C ASN A 471 18.81 9.28 -15.06
N ILE A 472 19.73 8.92 -15.95
CA ILE A 472 20.12 9.74 -17.11
C ILE A 472 18.94 9.84 -18.09
N LYS A 473 18.29 8.73 -18.41
CA LYS A 473 17.05 8.69 -19.20
C LYS A 473 15.98 9.61 -18.61
N TYR A 474 15.74 9.45 -17.34
CA TYR A 474 14.76 10.20 -16.57
C TYR A 474 15.05 11.71 -16.59
N GLN A 475 16.28 12.11 -16.20
CA GLN A 475 16.68 13.51 -16.19
C GLN A 475 16.67 14.13 -17.59
N THR A 476 17.00 13.37 -18.60
CA THR A 476 17.09 13.87 -19.97
C THR A 476 15.73 14.11 -20.57
N LYS A 477 14.76 13.21 -20.36
CA LYS A 477 13.40 13.40 -20.83
C LYS A 477 12.62 14.48 -20.08
N MET A 478 12.98 14.70 -18.83
CA MET A 478 12.41 15.79 -18.02
C MET A 478 12.68 17.19 -18.59
N ILE A 479 13.74 17.37 -19.35
CA ILE A 479 14.15 18.67 -19.88
C ILE A 479 13.26 19.13 -21.06
N ILE A 480 12.59 18.23 -21.75
CA ILE A 480 11.76 18.56 -22.94
C ILE A 480 10.40 19.15 -22.58
N MET A 481 9.97 19.02 -21.34
CA MET A 481 8.63 19.46 -21.02
C MET A 481 8.54 20.99 -20.99
N PRO A 482 7.78 21.60 -21.90
CA PRO A 482 7.55 23.03 -21.87
C PRO A 482 6.82 23.38 -20.59
N VAL A 483 7.39 24.31 -19.84
CA VAL A 483 6.86 24.73 -18.56
C VAL A 483 6.17 26.08 -18.71
N LYS A 484 4.94 26.16 -18.24
CA LYS A 484 4.33 27.42 -17.91
C LYS A 484 4.84 27.81 -16.53
N ALA A 485 5.83 28.69 -16.47
CA ALA A 485 6.42 29.06 -15.21
C ALA A 485 5.43 29.90 -14.37
N ASP A 486 4.97 29.35 -13.27
CA ASP A 486 4.56 30.14 -12.13
C ASP A 486 5.76 30.27 -11.20
N ALA A 487 6.31 31.47 -11.04
CA ALA A 487 7.52 31.74 -10.25
C ALA A 487 7.42 31.24 -8.80
N LYS A 488 6.23 31.23 -8.21
CA LYS A 488 6.00 30.75 -6.83
C LYS A 488 6.28 29.28 -6.67
N HIS A 489 6.12 28.49 -7.70
CA HIS A 489 6.35 27.04 -7.66
C HIS A 489 7.81 26.70 -7.89
N PHE A 490 8.56 27.54 -8.58
CA PHE A 490 10.01 27.38 -8.75
C PHE A 490 10.78 27.48 -7.44
N GLU A 491 10.35 28.33 -6.53
CA GLU A 491 11.04 28.53 -5.25
C GLU A 491 10.84 27.38 -4.28
N ARG A 492 9.75 26.61 -4.39
CA ARG A 492 9.40 25.55 -3.43
C ARG A 492 10.27 24.31 -3.52
N LYS A 493 10.66 23.88 -4.72
CA LYS A 493 11.48 22.67 -4.94
C LYS A 493 12.49 22.91 -6.08
N PRO A 494 13.62 23.58 -5.80
CA PRO A 494 14.66 23.82 -6.80
C PRO A 494 15.15 22.49 -7.41
N GLY A 495 15.28 22.45 -8.74
CA GLY A 495 15.73 21.30 -9.49
C GLY A 495 14.63 20.32 -9.95
N LYS A 496 13.39 20.47 -9.47
CA LYS A 496 12.24 19.65 -9.90
C LYS A 496 11.13 20.44 -10.58
N PHE A 497 11.16 21.72 -10.51
CA PHE A 497 10.08 22.63 -10.90
C PHE A 497 9.80 22.67 -12.40
N ILE A 498 10.81 22.49 -13.25
CA ILE A 498 10.64 22.50 -14.72
C ILE A 498 9.64 21.45 -15.17
N TYR A 499 9.57 20.34 -14.44
CA TYR A 499 8.82 19.14 -14.82
C TYR A 499 7.49 19.01 -14.10
N ARG A 500 7.35 19.77 -13.02
CA ARG A 500 6.23 19.62 -12.12
C ARG A 500 4.90 20.00 -12.73
N TYR A 501 4.89 20.95 -13.64
CA TYR A 501 3.67 21.55 -14.14
C TYR A 501 3.33 21.22 -15.59
N GLY A 502 4.29 20.76 -16.39
CA GLY A 502 4.05 20.26 -17.76
C GLY A 502 3.29 21.22 -18.68
N TYR A 503 3.29 22.53 -18.37
CA TYR A 503 2.55 23.51 -19.12
C TYR A 503 3.21 23.82 -20.47
N GLN A 504 2.40 23.97 -21.51
CA GLN A 504 2.86 24.48 -22.80
C GLN A 504 3.06 26.00 -22.71
N PRO A 505 4.26 26.53 -22.98
CA PRO A 505 4.48 27.95 -23.01
C PRO A 505 3.74 28.60 -24.19
N ILE A 506 3.32 29.83 -24.00
CA ILE A 506 2.69 30.62 -25.07
C ILE A 506 3.75 30.92 -26.14
N GLN A 507 3.46 30.57 -27.40
CA GLN A 507 4.38 30.80 -28.52
C GLN A 507 4.83 32.25 -28.59
N GLY A 508 6.16 32.46 -28.71
CA GLY A 508 6.76 33.81 -28.72
C GLY A 508 6.98 34.42 -27.33
N SER A 509 6.57 33.74 -26.24
CA SER A 509 6.89 34.16 -24.88
C SER A 509 8.34 33.81 -24.51
N GLU A 510 8.88 34.45 -23.47
CA GLU A 510 10.22 34.13 -22.95
C GLU A 510 10.29 32.66 -22.54
N ALA A 511 9.23 32.11 -21.96
CA ALA A 511 9.12 30.69 -21.61
C ALA A 511 9.15 29.78 -22.84
N TYR A 512 8.59 30.21 -23.99
CA TYR A 512 8.67 29.46 -25.24
C TYR A 512 10.09 29.42 -25.80
N VAL A 513 10.77 30.58 -25.79
CA VAL A 513 12.19 30.66 -26.22
C VAL A 513 13.06 29.78 -25.32
N GLN A 514 12.85 29.83 -24.02
CA GLN A 514 13.56 29.01 -23.07
C GLN A 514 13.32 27.51 -23.31
N ALA A 515 12.08 27.10 -23.56
CA ALA A 515 11.75 25.71 -23.91
C ALA A 515 12.44 25.24 -25.19
N CYS A 516 12.51 26.10 -26.22
CA CYS A 516 13.26 25.80 -27.45
C CYS A 516 14.78 25.64 -27.20
N VAL A 517 15.35 26.48 -26.35
CA VAL A 517 16.78 26.36 -25.95
C VAL A 517 17.01 25.06 -25.21
N GLU A 518 16.11 24.69 -24.29
CA GLU A 518 16.18 23.44 -23.55
C GLU A 518 16.04 22.22 -24.45
N GLU A 519 15.18 22.25 -25.45
CA GLU A 519 15.06 21.19 -26.45
C GLU A 519 16.35 21.02 -27.26
N CYS A 520 16.98 22.12 -27.69
CA CYS A 520 18.29 22.07 -28.35
C CYS A 520 19.36 21.46 -27.44
N GLN A 521 19.40 21.85 -26.18
CA GLN A 521 20.32 21.28 -25.19
C GLN A 521 20.03 19.78 -24.94
N PHE A 522 18.79 19.40 -24.99
CA PHE A 522 18.38 18.00 -24.88
C PHE A 522 18.91 17.14 -26.03
N ARG A 523 18.74 17.59 -27.28
CA ARG A 523 19.28 16.87 -28.46
C ARG A 523 20.80 16.72 -28.38
N LEU A 524 21.51 17.74 -27.92
CA LEU A 524 22.95 17.63 -27.65
C LEU A 524 23.27 16.60 -26.56
N LYS A 525 22.41 16.47 -25.54
CA LYS A 525 22.59 15.47 -24.48
C LYS A 525 22.34 14.05 -24.97
N GLU A 526 21.46 13.85 -25.94
CA GLU A 526 21.23 12.54 -26.56
C GLU A 526 22.53 11.96 -27.09
N GLU A 527 23.29 12.72 -27.87
CA GLU A 527 24.58 12.26 -28.42
C GLU A 527 25.59 11.95 -27.32
N VAL A 528 25.62 12.78 -26.27
CA VAL A 528 26.51 12.55 -25.11
C VAL A 528 26.13 11.27 -24.36
N ILE A 529 24.85 11.00 -24.21
CA ILE A 529 24.36 9.79 -23.53
C ILE A 529 24.61 8.56 -24.38
N LYS A 530 24.31 8.63 -25.68
CA LYS A 530 24.61 7.58 -26.63
C LYS A 530 26.08 7.17 -26.55
N LYS A 531 26.97 8.14 -26.60
CA LYS A 531 28.40 7.88 -26.48
C LYS A 531 28.78 7.24 -25.16
N LYS A 532 28.21 7.68 -24.04
CA LYS A 532 28.45 7.06 -22.73
C LYS A 532 27.97 5.62 -22.64
N VAL A 533 26.83 5.30 -23.27
CA VAL A 533 26.31 3.93 -23.35
C VAL A 533 27.24 3.07 -24.21
N GLU A 534 27.66 3.57 -25.37
CA GLU A 534 28.62 2.89 -26.24
C GLU A 534 29.96 2.62 -25.55
N ASP A 535 30.53 3.62 -24.88
CA ASP A 535 31.77 3.50 -24.13
C ASP A 535 31.63 2.45 -23.00
N TYR A 536 30.50 2.45 -22.30
CA TYR A 536 30.22 1.49 -21.25
C TYR A 536 30.08 0.06 -21.78
N CYS A 537 29.26 -0.15 -22.83
CA CYS A 537 29.09 -1.47 -23.45
C CYS A 537 30.43 -2.03 -23.96
N THR A 538 31.25 -1.16 -24.56
CA THR A 538 32.60 -1.52 -25.02
C THR A 538 33.52 -1.93 -23.88
N GLN A 539 33.50 -1.18 -22.77
CA GLN A 539 34.31 -1.46 -21.58
C GLN A 539 33.92 -2.79 -20.90
N HIS A 540 32.67 -3.19 -20.98
CA HIS A 540 32.15 -4.39 -20.30
C HIS A 540 31.89 -5.57 -21.24
N GLY A 541 32.21 -5.44 -22.54
CA GLY A 541 32.01 -6.49 -23.54
C GLY A 541 30.53 -6.82 -23.80
N LEU A 542 29.65 -5.84 -23.61
CA LEU A 542 28.21 -5.96 -23.83
C LEU A 542 27.85 -5.54 -25.27
N GLU A 543 26.81 -6.15 -25.83
CA GLU A 543 26.25 -5.68 -27.09
C GLU A 543 25.62 -4.29 -26.91
N ASN A 544 25.92 -3.40 -27.85
CA ASN A 544 25.35 -2.05 -27.83
C ASN A 544 24.00 -2.06 -28.57
N GLU A 545 22.92 -2.20 -27.82
CA GLU A 545 21.55 -2.09 -28.30
C GLU A 545 21.00 -0.68 -28.09
N TRP A 546 21.68 0.34 -28.66
CA TRP A 546 21.17 1.70 -28.57
C TRP A 546 19.84 1.83 -29.32
N ASN A 547 18.77 2.06 -28.58
CA ASN A 547 17.48 2.46 -29.12
C ASN A 547 17.10 3.80 -28.49
N PRO A 548 17.00 4.90 -29.27
CA PRO A 548 16.64 6.22 -28.74
C PRO A 548 15.35 6.20 -27.91
N ALA A 549 14.36 5.41 -28.32
CA ALA A 549 13.11 5.23 -27.61
C ALA A 549 13.29 4.77 -26.18
N ASP A 550 14.22 3.85 -25.94
CA ASP A 550 14.50 3.33 -24.60
C ASP A 550 15.10 4.39 -23.69
N TYR A 551 15.72 5.40 -24.25
CA TYR A 551 16.36 6.52 -23.52
C TYR A 551 15.54 7.80 -23.56
N GLY A 552 14.35 7.77 -24.20
CA GLY A 552 13.44 8.88 -24.20
C GLY A 552 13.65 9.91 -25.25
N PHE A 553 14.31 9.52 -26.29
CA PHE A 553 14.59 10.36 -27.44
C PHE A 553 13.70 10.00 -28.64
N ASP A 554 12.44 9.60 -28.41
CA ASP A 554 11.46 9.42 -29.49
C ASP A 554 11.08 10.77 -30.08
N GLU A 555 10.87 10.81 -31.41
CA GLU A 555 10.37 11.97 -32.12
C GLU A 555 8.94 12.35 -31.73
#